data_b17a2aae921653268893f9e86be5e0e2
#
_entry.id   b17a2aae921653268893f9e86be5e0e2
#
_cell.length_a   1.000
_cell.length_b   1.000
_cell.length_c   1.000
_cell.angle_alpha   90.00
_cell.angle_beta   90.00
_cell.angle_gamma   90.00
#
_symmetry.space_group_name_H-M   'P 1'
#
loop_
_entity.id
_entity.type
_entity.pdbx_description
1 polymer ?
#
loop_
_entity_poly.entity_id
_entity_poly.type
_entity_poly.pdbx_seq_one_letter_code
_entity_poly.pdbx_strand_id
1 'polypeptide(L)'
;MGQIIAWSIADETLHTESMTKLFREYIVENPELWNDALKAKIYGIAETMVELEDRFIDLAFGVSEMRRLTREEVRSYIRYIADRRLIGLGMKGIFGIKKNPLPWVDAMLGVSHTNFFENKVVDYAKGALTGDWGDVWGVANG
;
A
#
# COMPACT_ATOMS: atom_id res chain seq x y z
N MET A 1 -11.08 -10.15 -13.75
CA MET A 1 -9.78 -9.49 -13.56
C MET A 1 -9.83 -8.32 -12.56
N GLY A 2 -10.83 -7.44 -12.57
CA GLY A 2 -10.93 -6.30 -11.64
C GLY A 2 -10.96 -6.66 -10.15
N GLN A 3 -11.62 -7.74 -9.76
CA GLN A 3 -11.77 -8.14 -8.36
C GLN A 3 -10.44 -8.62 -7.74
N ILE A 4 -9.60 -9.33 -8.49
CA ILE A 4 -8.27 -9.77 -8.03
C ILE A 4 -7.37 -8.55 -7.80
N ILE A 5 -7.39 -7.59 -8.71
CA ILE A 5 -6.63 -6.32 -8.58
C ILE A 5 -7.10 -5.55 -7.35
N ALA A 6 -8.40 -5.44 -7.14
CA ALA A 6 -8.96 -4.76 -5.97
C ALA A 6 -8.52 -5.41 -4.64
N TRP A 7 -8.50 -6.73 -4.57
CA TRP A 7 -8.02 -7.46 -3.39
C TRP A 7 -6.52 -7.25 -3.17
N SER A 8 -5.70 -7.33 -4.22
CA SER A 8 -4.27 -7.07 -4.13
C SER A 8 -3.98 -5.67 -3.61
N ILE A 9 -4.67 -4.64 -4.13
CA ILE A 9 -4.51 -3.26 -3.68
C ILE A 9 -4.91 -3.09 -2.20
N ALA A 10 -6.01 -3.71 -1.77
CA ALA A 10 -6.46 -3.64 -0.38
C ALA A 10 -5.44 -4.30 0.58
N ASP A 11 -4.90 -5.44 0.20
CA ASP A 11 -3.88 -6.18 0.94
C ASP A 11 -2.58 -5.37 1.07
N GLU A 12 -2.09 -4.80 -0.04
CA GLU A 12 -0.89 -3.96 -0.04
C GLU A 12 -1.06 -2.67 0.77
N THR A 13 -2.25 -2.09 0.79
CA THR A 13 -2.54 -0.91 1.61
C THR A 13 -2.46 -1.27 3.09
N LEU A 14 -3.06 -2.38 3.50
CA LEU A 14 -3.02 -2.87 4.88
C LEU A 14 -1.57 -3.19 5.33
N HIS A 15 -0.78 -3.84 4.47
CA HIS A 15 0.64 -4.10 4.72
C HIS A 15 1.41 -2.78 4.94
N THR A 16 1.21 -1.81 4.06
CA THR A 16 1.89 -0.51 4.15
C THR A 16 1.53 0.25 5.43
N GLU A 17 0.26 0.27 5.82
CA GLU A 17 -0.20 0.90 7.06
C GLU A 17 0.36 0.20 8.30
N SER A 18 0.32 -1.13 8.31
CA SER A 18 0.85 -1.95 9.40
C SER A 18 2.35 -1.74 9.58
N MET A 19 3.13 -1.76 8.48
CA MET A 19 4.57 -1.53 8.51
C MET A 19 4.93 -0.10 8.91
N THR A 20 4.14 0.89 8.49
CA THR A 20 4.32 2.29 8.92
C THR A 20 4.09 2.44 10.42
N LYS A 21 3.04 1.80 10.95
CA LYS A 21 2.76 1.78 12.38
C LYS A 21 3.87 1.08 13.16
N LEU A 22 4.27 -0.12 12.74
CA LEU A 22 5.36 -0.87 13.35
C LEU A 22 6.66 -0.07 13.39
N PHE A 23 7.01 0.58 12.28
CA PHE A 23 8.19 1.45 12.23
C PHE A 23 8.12 2.59 13.25
N ARG A 24 6.98 3.25 13.37
CA ARG A 24 6.80 4.35 14.34
C ARG A 24 6.92 3.88 15.77
N GLU A 25 6.29 2.77 16.13
CA GLU A 25 6.41 2.17 17.47
C GLU A 25 7.87 1.77 17.74
N TYR A 26 8.54 1.14 16.78
CA TYR A 26 9.94 0.76 16.92
C TYR A 26 10.87 1.97 17.16
N ILE A 27 10.63 3.11 16.49
CA ILE A 27 11.40 4.34 16.72
C ILE A 27 11.07 4.97 18.09
N VAL A 28 9.83 4.83 18.58
CA VAL A 28 9.48 5.28 19.95
C VAL A 28 10.23 4.46 21.00
N GLU A 29 10.35 3.15 20.80
CA GLU A 29 11.09 2.25 21.68
C GLU A 29 12.63 2.42 21.56
N ASN A 30 13.14 2.89 20.43
CA ASN A 30 14.55 3.03 20.13
C ASN A 30 14.87 4.45 19.59
N PRO A 31 14.72 5.50 20.40
CA PRO A 31 14.80 6.90 19.92
C PRO A 31 16.18 7.30 19.40
N GLU A 32 17.25 6.61 19.82
CA GLU A 32 18.62 6.83 19.34
C GLU A 32 18.79 6.49 17.85
N LEU A 33 17.91 5.65 17.29
CA LEU A 33 17.92 5.32 15.87
C LEU A 33 17.33 6.45 15.01
N TRP A 34 16.50 7.34 15.60
CA TRP A 34 15.88 8.46 14.87
C TRP A 34 16.85 9.63 14.65
N ASN A 35 17.99 9.36 14.08
CA ASN A 35 19.07 10.30 13.81
C ASN A 35 19.07 10.77 12.34
N ASP A 36 19.92 11.77 12.07
CA ASP A 36 19.99 12.37 10.73
C ASP A 36 20.52 11.39 9.67
N ALA A 37 21.35 10.42 10.04
CA ALA A 37 21.84 9.41 9.11
C ALA A 37 20.71 8.48 8.63
N LEU A 38 19.83 8.02 9.54
CA LEU A 38 18.66 7.23 9.16
C LEU A 38 17.70 8.05 8.30
N LYS A 39 17.41 9.30 8.67
CA LYS A 39 16.54 10.19 7.91
C LYS A 39 17.07 10.43 6.50
N ALA A 40 18.37 10.72 6.36
CA ALA A 40 19.02 10.89 5.05
C ALA A 40 18.90 9.62 4.20
N LYS A 41 19.09 8.44 4.80
CA LYS A 41 18.91 7.16 4.10
C LYS A 41 17.46 6.96 3.62
N ILE A 42 16.46 7.29 4.44
CA ILE A 42 15.05 7.18 4.06
C ILE A 42 14.74 8.13 2.90
N TYR A 43 15.21 9.38 2.95
CA TYR A 43 15.03 10.32 1.83
C TYR A 43 15.68 9.82 0.54
N GLY A 44 16.91 9.33 0.60
CA GLY A 44 17.59 8.76 -0.58
C GLY A 44 16.86 7.56 -1.18
N ILE A 45 16.27 6.71 -0.33
CA ILE A 45 15.41 5.60 -0.80
C ILE A 45 14.15 6.14 -1.47
N ALA A 46 13.49 7.14 -0.89
CA ALA A 46 12.29 7.74 -1.47
C ALA A 46 12.57 8.37 -2.85
N GLU A 47 13.69 9.09 -3.00
CA GLU A 47 14.13 9.64 -4.28
C GLU A 47 14.41 8.55 -5.30
N THR A 48 15.15 7.51 -4.93
CA THR A 48 15.44 6.37 -5.80
C THR A 48 14.16 5.66 -6.26
N MET A 49 13.20 5.44 -5.36
CA MET A 49 11.93 4.81 -5.71
C MET A 49 11.12 5.67 -6.71
N VAL A 50 11.08 6.99 -6.51
CA VAL A 50 10.40 7.91 -7.44
C VAL A 50 11.07 7.89 -8.82
N GLU A 51 12.41 7.83 -8.89
CA GLU A 51 13.12 7.69 -10.17
C GLU A 51 12.80 6.37 -10.89
N LEU A 52 12.72 5.27 -10.15
CA LEU A 52 12.36 3.96 -10.71
C LEU A 52 10.92 3.96 -11.24
N GLU A 53 9.99 4.57 -10.51
CA GLU A 53 8.60 4.75 -10.95
C GLU A 53 8.51 5.63 -12.20
N ASP A 54 9.28 6.72 -12.29
CA ASP A 54 9.35 7.56 -13.49
C ASP A 54 9.80 6.77 -14.73
N ARG A 55 10.80 5.88 -14.57
CA ARG A 55 11.25 4.99 -15.66
C ARG A 55 10.18 3.98 -16.06
N PHE A 56 9.49 3.41 -15.07
CA PHE A 56 8.38 2.50 -15.33
C PHE A 56 7.23 3.18 -16.07
N ILE A 57 6.87 4.42 -15.66
CA ILE A 57 5.86 5.23 -16.34
C ILE A 57 6.26 5.48 -17.81
N ASP A 58 7.53 5.81 -18.07
CA ASP A 58 8.01 6.00 -19.43
C ASP A 58 7.87 4.75 -20.29
N LEU A 59 8.19 3.58 -19.74
CA LEU A 59 8.01 2.30 -20.42
C LEU A 59 6.53 2.01 -20.68
N ALA A 60 5.67 2.19 -19.68
CA ALA A 60 4.24 1.92 -19.78
C ALA A 60 3.57 2.80 -20.85
N PHE A 61 3.86 4.10 -20.85
CA PHE A 61 3.35 5.05 -21.84
C PHE A 61 4.04 4.94 -23.21
N GLY A 62 5.20 4.29 -23.30
CA GLY A 62 5.86 3.95 -24.56
C GLY A 62 5.16 2.83 -25.32
N VAL A 63 4.44 1.96 -24.59
CA VAL A 63 3.71 0.81 -25.19
C VAL A 63 2.30 1.19 -25.62
N SER A 64 1.62 2.10 -24.90
CA SER A 64 0.23 2.48 -25.20
C SER A 64 -0.09 3.88 -24.67
N GLU A 65 -0.72 4.71 -25.49
CA GLU A 65 -1.30 5.97 -25.03
C GLU A 65 -2.58 5.72 -24.23
N MET A 66 -2.63 6.25 -23.02
CA MET A 66 -3.84 6.20 -22.18
C MET A 66 -4.73 7.42 -22.47
N ARG A 67 -5.94 7.19 -22.97
CA ARG A 67 -6.85 8.25 -23.47
C ARG A 67 -7.24 9.34 -22.45
N ARG A 68 -7.03 9.14 -21.14
CA ARG A 68 -7.51 10.06 -20.08
C ARG A 68 -6.49 10.26 -18.96
N LEU A 69 -5.25 9.89 -19.17
CA LEU A 69 -4.22 9.94 -18.16
C LEU A 69 -2.89 10.33 -18.80
N THR A 70 -2.26 11.38 -18.32
CA THR A 70 -0.97 11.86 -18.82
C THR A 70 0.19 11.33 -17.95
N ARG A 71 1.39 11.24 -18.53
CA ARG A 71 2.61 10.89 -17.79
C ARG A 71 2.83 11.84 -16.61
N GLU A 72 2.62 13.12 -16.83
CA GLU A 72 2.82 14.17 -15.82
C GLU A 72 1.86 14.05 -14.65
N GLU A 73 0.61 13.68 -14.90
CA GLU A 73 -0.36 13.41 -13.84
C GLU A 73 0.06 12.20 -13.01
N VAL A 74 0.50 11.11 -13.65
CA VAL A 74 0.96 9.91 -12.94
C VAL A 74 2.23 10.19 -12.15
N ARG A 75 3.22 10.87 -12.75
CA ARG A 75 4.45 11.27 -12.05
C ARG A 75 4.15 12.18 -10.86
N SER A 76 3.24 13.13 -11.00
CA SER A 76 2.81 14.00 -9.91
C SER A 76 2.11 13.19 -8.79
N TYR A 77 1.32 12.18 -9.16
CA TYR A 77 0.67 11.30 -8.21
C TYR A 77 1.69 10.45 -7.43
N ILE A 78 2.70 9.89 -8.08
CA ILE A 78 3.77 9.15 -7.40
C ILE A 78 4.49 10.04 -6.37
N ARG A 79 4.83 11.28 -6.73
CA ARG A 79 5.46 12.25 -5.81
C ARG A 79 4.52 12.62 -4.65
N TYR A 80 3.23 12.78 -4.92
CA TYR A 80 2.24 13.00 -3.90
C TYR A 80 2.17 11.84 -2.89
N ILE A 81 2.17 10.60 -3.38
CA ILE A 81 2.19 9.40 -2.51
C ILE A 81 3.50 9.32 -1.73
N ALA A 82 4.65 9.56 -2.35
CA ALA A 82 5.95 9.57 -1.67
C ALA A 82 5.98 10.58 -0.51
N ASP A 83 5.51 11.80 -0.72
CA ASP A 83 5.38 12.81 0.34
C ASP A 83 4.45 12.33 1.47
N ARG A 84 3.31 11.74 1.15
CA ARG A 84 2.39 11.19 2.16
C ARG A 84 3.02 10.04 2.97
N ARG A 85 3.81 9.18 2.33
CA ARG A 85 4.53 8.09 3.04
C ARG A 85 5.61 8.65 3.96
N LEU A 86 6.39 9.63 3.51
CA LEU A 86 7.37 10.32 4.36
C LEU A 86 6.70 10.97 5.57
N ILE A 87 5.58 11.67 5.38
CA ILE A 87 4.81 12.27 6.46
C ILE A 87 4.27 11.19 7.42
N GLY A 88 3.80 10.06 6.89
CA GLY A 88 3.37 8.91 7.69
C GLY A 88 4.48 8.34 8.59
N LEU A 89 5.73 8.40 8.16
CA LEU A 89 6.91 8.03 8.95
C LEU A 89 7.34 9.11 9.96
N GLY A 90 6.67 10.26 10.02
CA GLY A 90 7.05 11.39 10.89
C GLY A 90 8.10 12.32 10.29
N MET A 91 8.30 12.27 8.97
CA MET A 91 9.25 13.11 8.23
C MET A 91 8.54 14.23 7.47
N LYS A 92 9.29 15.11 6.84
CA LYS A 92 8.74 16.12 5.93
C LYS A 92 8.69 15.57 4.51
N GLY A 93 7.66 15.95 3.74
CA GLY A 93 7.65 15.70 2.29
C GLY A 93 8.74 16.53 1.59
N ILE A 94 9.31 16.00 0.51
CA ILE A 94 10.41 16.62 -0.24
C ILE A 94 10.04 16.96 -1.68
N PHE A 95 8.95 16.38 -2.21
CA PHE A 95 8.52 16.61 -3.60
C PHE A 95 7.55 17.77 -3.76
N GLY A 96 6.92 18.23 -2.68
CA GLY A 96 6.13 19.45 -2.62
C GLY A 96 4.73 19.35 -3.23
N ILE A 97 4.23 18.17 -3.53
CA ILE A 97 2.89 17.98 -4.10
C ILE A 97 1.83 17.96 -2.99
N LYS A 98 1.16 19.08 -2.77
CA LYS A 98 0.21 19.26 -1.65
C LYS A 98 -1.19 18.69 -1.92
N LYS A 99 -1.62 18.61 -3.18
CA LYS A 99 -2.95 18.14 -3.57
C LYS A 99 -2.83 16.87 -4.39
N ASN A 100 -3.72 15.92 -4.14
CA ASN A 100 -3.81 14.72 -4.96
C ASN A 100 -4.15 15.09 -6.41
N PRO A 101 -3.29 14.81 -7.40
CA PRO A 101 -3.56 15.11 -8.80
C PRO A 101 -4.57 14.13 -9.42
N LEU A 102 -4.78 12.96 -8.80
CA LEU A 102 -5.67 11.89 -9.26
C LEU A 102 -6.66 11.47 -8.15
N PRO A 103 -7.59 12.35 -7.71
CA PRO A 103 -8.46 12.06 -6.56
C PRO A 103 -9.40 10.87 -6.79
N TRP A 104 -9.69 10.52 -8.03
CA TRP A 104 -10.50 9.35 -8.37
C TRP A 104 -9.79 8.02 -8.02
N VAL A 105 -8.47 7.99 -7.93
CA VAL A 105 -7.72 6.82 -7.48
C VAL A 105 -8.03 6.51 -6.02
N ASP A 106 -8.03 7.51 -5.14
CA ASP A 106 -8.38 7.35 -3.74
C ASP A 106 -9.83 6.85 -3.57
N ALA A 107 -10.76 7.35 -4.41
CA ALA A 107 -12.14 6.89 -4.41
C ALA A 107 -12.27 5.40 -4.80
N MET A 108 -11.52 4.97 -5.81
CA MET A 108 -11.45 3.54 -6.20
C MET A 108 -10.87 2.68 -5.08
N LEU A 109 -9.81 3.12 -4.43
CA LEU A 109 -9.15 2.40 -3.34
C LEU A 109 -10.09 2.29 -2.13
N GLY A 110 -10.81 3.36 -1.77
CA GLY A 110 -11.77 3.37 -0.67
C GLY A 110 -12.91 2.38 -0.85
N VAL A 111 -13.50 2.29 -2.06
CA VAL A 111 -14.54 1.31 -2.38
C VAL A 111 -13.99 -0.13 -2.31
N SER A 112 -12.77 -0.36 -2.76
CA SER A 112 -12.13 -1.68 -2.69
C SER A 112 -11.91 -2.15 -1.25
N HIS A 113 -11.54 -1.25 -0.34
CA HIS A 113 -11.37 -1.55 1.08
C HIS A 113 -12.67 -2.03 1.73
N THR A 114 -13.77 -1.32 1.52
CA THR A 114 -15.07 -1.66 2.10
C THR A 114 -15.52 -3.06 1.63
N ASN A 115 -15.45 -3.33 0.33
CA ASN A 115 -15.83 -4.61 -0.24
C ASN A 115 -14.94 -5.79 0.23
N PHE A 116 -13.65 -5.54 0.47
CA PHE A 116 -12.72 -6.56 0.95
C PHE A 116 -13.10 -7.06 2.35
N PHE A 117 -13.40 -6.17 3.29
CA PHE A 117 -13.79 -6.55 4.64
C PHE A 117 -15.17 -7.21 4.69
N GLU A 118 -16.12 -6.72 3.92
CA GLU A 118 -17.45 -7.31 3.83
C GLU A 118 -17.41 -8.73 3.23
N ASN A 119 -16.68 -8.95 2.15
CA ASN A 119 -16.57 -10.25 1.50
C ASN A 119 -15.77 -11.27 2.34
N LYS A 120 -14.69 -10.88 2.99
CA LYS A 120 -13.93 -11.80 3.86
C LYS A 120 -14.70 -12.27 5.07
N VAL A 121 -15.51 -11.42 5.68
CA VAL A 121 -16.36 -11.81 6.83
C VAL A 121 -17.35 -12.91 6.43
N VAL A 122 -17.92 -12.85 5.23
CA VAL A 122 -18.86 -13.86 4.72
C VAL A 122 -18.16 -15.19 4.40
N ASP A 123 -16.96 -15.16 3.86
CA ASP A 123 -16.21 -16.38 3.50
C ASP A 123 -15.64 -17.09 4.74
N TYR A 124 -15.19 -16.36 5.75
CA TYR A 124 -14.80 -16.93 7.04
C TYR A 124 -16.01 -17.52 7.81
N ALA A 125 -17.16 -16.89 7.74
CA ALA A 125 -18.38 -17.40 8.36
C ALA A 125 -18.84 -18.72 7.70
N LYS A 126 -18.66 -18.88 6.38
CA LYS A 126 -18.98 -20.13 5.67
C LYS A 126 -18.00 -21.25 5.99
N GLY A 127 -16.71 -20.95 6.16
CA GLY A 127 -15.68 -21.94 6.53
C GLY A 127 -15.82 -22.44 7.96
N ALA A 128 -16.34 -21.62 8.88
CA ALA A 128 -16.56 -21.99 10.28
C ALA A 128 -17.84 -22.84 10.51
N LEU A 129 -18.74 -22.91 9.51
CA LEU A 129 -20.02 -23.62 9.63
C LEU A 129 -20.02 -25.05 9.06
N THR A 130 -18.93 -25.53 8.49
CA THR A 130 -18.85 -26.83 7.80
C THR A 130 -17.66 -27.66 8.22
N GLY A 131 -17.46 -27.89 9.50
CA GLY A 131 -16.46 -28.84 10.00
C GLY A 131 -16.30 -28.73 11.50
N ASP A 132 -16.44 -29.84 12.21
CA ASP A 132 -16.06 -29.95 13.61
C ASP A 132 -14.55 -30.26 13.68
N TRP A 133 -13.85 -29.65 14.62
CA TRP A 133 -12.45 -29.99 14.92
C TRP A 133 -12.25 -31.47 15.25
N GLY A 134 -13.33 -32.16 15.65
CA GLY A 134 -13.35 -33.60 15.85
C GLY A 134 -13.06 -34.40 14.58
N ASP A 135 -13.45 -33.91 13.40
CA ASP A 135 -13.25 -34.60 12.12
C ASP A 135 -11.79 -34.52 11.63
N VAL A 136 -11.01 -33.55 12.10
CA VAL A 136 -9.59 -33.39 11.74
C VAL A 136 -8.66 -34.28 12.56
N TRP A 137 -9.03 -34.64 13.78
CA TRP A 137 -8.22 -35.40 14.72
C TRP A 137 -8.74 -36.79 15.02
N GLY A 138 -9.85 -37.18 14.39
CA GLY A 138 -10.55 -38.46 14.60
C GLY A 138 -9.94 -39.67 13.91
N VAL A 139 -8.81 -39.60 13.26
CA VAL A 139 -8.12 -40.72 12.59
C VAL A 139 -6.85 -41.12 13.32
N ALA A 140 -6.98 -41.51 14.57
CA ALA A 140 -5.90 -42.28 15.24
C ALA A 140 -6.44 -43.02 16.45
N ASN A 141 -7.34 -43.97 16.22
CA ASN A 141 -7.55 -45.13 17.12
C ASN A 141 -8.41 -46.15 16.39
N GLY A 142 -7.76 -47.02 15.64
CA GLY A 142 -8.27 -48.25 15.09
C GLY A 142 -7.11 -49.13 14.68
#